data_9bb687881f046e9c855fe0d17200deb5
#
_entry.id   9bb687881f046e9c855fe0d17200deb5
#
_cell.length_a   1.000
_cell.length_b   1.000
_cell.length_c   1.000
_cell.angle_alpha   90.00
_cell.angle_beta   90.00
_cell.angle_gamma   90.00
#
_symmetry.space_group_name_H-M   'P 1'
#
loop_
_entity.id
_entity.type
_entity.pdbx_description
1 polymer ?
#
loop_
_entity_poly.entity_id
_entity_poly.type
_entity_poly.pdbx_seq_one_letter_code
_entity_poly.pdbx_strand_id
1 'polypeptide(L)'
;ICEGLVGSEMCIRDRDMPSWMASSIINIDKFSKWVGNVVCWILMPLIFAMTYEVLARKLFLAPTIWAYDISRFLYGALFMLGAAYALSKGVHIRADFLYRNFKTKNQGKIDFWLYLLFYFPGLLVFLYMTIGFVGESIQRGEKGMDTTWMPYMWPIKTCLLLGIIFLLIQ
;
A
#
# COMPACT_ATOMS: atom_id res chain seq x y z
N ILE A 1 17.06 -15.43 10.96
CA ILE A 1 17.36 -14.04 11.36
C ILE A 1 16.18 -13.57 12.19
N CYS A 2 16.30 -13.76 13.50
CA CYS A 2 15.32 -13.26 14.48
C CYS A 2 15.85 -11.93 15.04
N GLU A 3 15.59 -10.82 14.37
CA GLU A 3 15.86 -9.49 14.90
C GLU A 3 14.56 -8.85 15.37
N GLY A 4 14.44 -8.71 16.68
CA GLY A 4 13.34 -8.02 17.36
C GLY A 4 12.31 -8.94 18.02
N LEU A 5 11.55 -8.38 18.97
CA LEU A 5 10.52 -9.08 19.77
C LEU A 5 9.44 -9.75 18.89
N VAL A 6 9.12 -9.20 17.73
CA VAL A 6 8.17 -9.75 16.75
C VAL A 6 8.78 -10.95 16.02
N GLY A 7 10.08 -10.96 15.79
CA GLY A 7 10.80 -12.05 15.13
C GLY A 7 10.88 -13.34 15.99
N SER A 8 10.94 -13.23 17.30
CA SER A 8 11.02 -14.39 18.19
C SER A 8 9.71 -15.20 18.26
N GLU A 9 8.58 -14.53 18.25
CA GLU A 9 7.24 -15.16 18.23
C GLU A 9 7.00 -15.89 16.91
N MET A 10 7.47 -15.32 15.79
CA MET A 10 7.37 -15.93 14.47
C MET A 10 8.25 -17.17 14.33
N CYS A 11 9.48 -17.14 14.86
CA CYS A 11 10.37 -18.30 14.88
C CYS A 11 9.83 -19.51 15.70
N ILE A 12 9.06 -19.25 16.75
CA ILE A 12 8.45 -20.32 17.55
C ILE A 12 7.27 -20.96 16.81
N ARG A 13 6.53 -20.15 16.04
CA ARG A 13 5.35 -20.63 15.29
C ARG A 13 5.73 -21.40 14.03
N ASP A 14 6.88 -21.11 13.42
CA ASP A 14 7.36 -21.78 12.21
C ASP A 14 7.82 -23.22 12.45
N ARG A 15 8.07 -23.60 13.70
CA ARG A 15 8.54 -24.97 14.03
C ARG A 15 7.46 -26.04 13.80
N ASP A 16 6.17 -25.68 13.90
CA ASP A 16 5.04 -26.62 13.82
C ASP A 16 4.29 -26.53 12.47
N MET A 17 4.78 -25.71 11.51
CA MET A 17 4.12 -25.55 10.21
C MET A 17 4.68 -26.52 9.16
N PRO A 18 3.83 -27.02 8.25
CA PRO A 18 4.28 -27.80 7.10
C PRO A 18 5.19 -26.97 6.19
N SER A 19 6.24 -27.58 5.65
CA SER A 19 7.30 -26.92 4.88
C SER A 19 6.82 -26.10 3.67
N TRP A 20 5.72 -26.51 3.04
CA TRP A 20 5.13 -25.80 1.91
C TRP A 20 4.50 -24.44 2.30
N MET A 21 3.87 -24.37 3.49
CA MET A 21 3.33 -23.12 4.04
C MET A 21 4.45 -22.14 4.40
N ALA A 22 5.49 -22.64 5.06
CA ALA A 22 6.66 -21.81 5.39
C ALA A 22 7.32 -21.21 4.13
N SER A 23 7.49 -22.01 3.07
CA SER A 23 8.04 -21.54 1.80
C SER A 23 7.16 -20.46 1.12
N SER A 24 5.84 -20.61 1.19
CA SER A 24 4.92 -19.63 0.62
C SER A 24 5.00 -18.30 1.37
N ILE A 25 5.02 -18.31 2.69
CA ILE A 25 5.16 -17.11 3.52
C ILE A 25 6.48 -16.39 3.22
N ILE A 26 7.59 -17.13 3.15
CA ILE A 26 8.91 -16.55 2.84
C ILE A 26 8.92 -15.89 1.45
N ASN A 27 8.28 -16.50 0.46
CA ASN A 27 8.22 -15.94 -0.89
C ASN A 27 7.35 -14.68 -0.94
N ILE A 28 6.22 -14.65 -0.24
CA ILE A 28 5.36 -13.47 -0.11
C ILE A 28 6.14 -12.33 0.57
N ASP A 29 6.84 -12.62 1.65
CA ASP A 29 7.65 -11.62 2.36
C ASP A 29 8.80 -11.07 1.50
N LYS A 30 9.49 -11.93 0.73
CA LYS A 30 10.52 -11.47 -0.21
C LYS A 30 9.93 -10.56 -1.28
N PHE A 31 8.77 -10.94 -1.82
CA PHE A 31 8.07 -10.14 -2.81
C PHE A 31 7.65 -8.78 -2.23
N SER A 32 7.06 -8.75 -1.05
CA SER A 32 6.68 -7.52 -0.36
C SER A 32 7.87 -6.61 -0.07
N LYS A 33 9.01 -7.19 0.34
CA LYS A 33 10.26 -6.43 0.54
C LYS A 33 10.78 -5.84 -0.77
N TRP A 34 10.72 -6.59 -1.87
CA TRP A 34 11.12 -6.11 -3.18
C TRP A 34 10.22 -4.96 -3.65
N VAL A 35 8.90 -5.12 -3.55
CA VAL A 35 7.92 -4.06 -3.86
C VAL A 35 8.18 -2.83 -2.98
N GLY A 36 8.37 -3.00 -1.68
CA GLY A 36 8.70 -1.90 -0.77
C GLY A 36 9.96 -1.13 -1.18
N ASN A 37 10.99 -1.84 -1.64
CA ASN A 37 12.22 -1.22 -2.12
C ASN A 37 11.99 -0.42 -3.40
N VAL A 38 11.21 -0.94 -4.34
CA VAL A 38 10.81 -0.22 -5.57
C VAL A 38 9.99 1.02 -5.22
N VAL A 39 9.05 0.90 -4.28
CA VAL A 39 8.19 2.00 -3.82
C VAL A 39 9.02 3.11 -3.18
N CYS A 40 10.07 2.79 -2.42
CA CYS A 40 10.98 3.79 -1.87
C CYS A 40 11.66 4.64 -2.95
N TRP A 41 11.97 4.06 -4.12
CA TRP A 41 12.54 4.82 -5.24
C TRP A 41 11.56 5.83 -5.85
N ILE A 42 10.24 5.61 -5.71
CA ILE A 42 9.21 6.57 -6.15
C ILE A 42 9.29 7.87 -5.34
N LEU A 43 9.83 7.82 -4.13
CA LEU A 43 9.99 8.99 -3.28
C LEU A 43 10.97 10.02 -3.89
N MET A 44 12.02 9.55 -4.58
CA MET A 44 13.01 10.44 -5.20
C MET A 44 12.42 11.39 -6.26
N PRO A 45 11.72 10.89 -7.31
CA PRO A 45 11.06 11.76 -8.28
C PRO A 45 9.97 12.62 -7.65
N LEU A 46 9.27 12.13 -6.61
CA LEU A 46 8.28 12.91 -5.87
C LEU A 46 8.92 14.14 -5.21
N ILE A 47 10.02 13.95 -4.46
CA ILE A 47 10.76 15.04 -3.82
C ILE A 47 11.27 16.03 -4.88
N PHE A 48 11.83 15.50 -5.97
CA PHE A 48 12.34 16.35 -7.06
C PHE A 48 11.22 17.20 -7.68
N ALA A 49 10.07 16.59 -8.02
CA ALA A 49 8.93 17.30 -8.62
C ALA A 49 8.39 18.40 -7.69
N MET A 50 8.25 18.10 -6.39
CA MET A 50 7.76 19.07 -5.41
C MET A 50 8.76 20.21 -5.19
N THR A 51 10.05 19.88 -5.08
CA THR A 51 11.10 20.91 -4.90
C THR A 51 11.19 21.81 -6.12
N TYR A 52 11.15 21.22 -7.32
CA TYR A 52 11.15 21.97 -8.57
C TYR A 52 9.97 22.92 -8.66
N GLU A 53 8.75 22.46 -8.34
CA GLU A 53 7.54 23.30 -8.37
C GLU A 53 7.66 24.48 -7.39
N VAL A 54 8.16 24.25 -6.16
CA VAL A 54 8.34 25.30 -5.17
C VAL A 54 9.35 26.35 -5.65
N LEU A 55 10.47 25.90 -6.23
CA LEU A 55 11.50 26.80 -6.76
C LEU A 55 10.99 27.59 -7.97
N ALA A 56 10.32 26.93 -8.91
CA ALA A 56 9.75 27.56 -10.10
C ALA A 56 8.73 28.65 -9.71
N ARG A 57 7.89 28.36 -8.75
CA ARG A 57 6.87 29.29 -8.26
C ARG A 57 7.46 30.48 -7.49
N LYS A 58 8.48 30.22 -6.65
CA LYS A 58 9.05 31.28 -5.79
C LYS A 58 10.10 32.14 -6.48
N LEU A 59 10.98 31.55 -7.31
CA LEU A 59 12.08 32.25 -7.96
C LEU A 59 11.68 32.84 -9.30
N PHE A 60 10.90 32.07 -10.08
CA PHE A 60 10.56 32.47 -11.45
C PHE A 60 9.14 33.02 -11.62
N LEU A 61 8.31 32.95 -10.54
CA LEU A 61 6.88 33.32 -10.57
C LEU A 61 6.10 32.59 -11.68
N ALA A 62 6.60 31.42 -12.09
CA ALA A 62 6.06 30.59 -13.16
C ALA A 62 5.64 29.21 -12.59
N PRO A 63 4.41 29.07 -12.09
CA PRO A 63 3.92 27.81 -11.59
C PRO A 63 3.85 26.77 -12.72
N THR A 64 4.30 25.52 -12.43
CA THR A 64 4.26 24.43 -13.39
C THR A 64 2.91 23.72 -13.36
N ILE A 65 2.30 23.51 -14.53
CA ILE A 65 0.97 22.89 -14.63
C ILE A 65 1.04 21.38 -14.36
N TRP A 66 2.14 20.73 -14.76
CA TRP A 66 2.31 19.29 -14.70
C TRP A 66 2.79 18.75 -13.35
N ALA A 67 3.52 19.54 -12.56
CA ALA A 67 4.13 19.08 -11.33
C ALA A 67 3.09 18.70 -10.28
N TYR A 68 1.95 19.37 -10.23
CA TYR A 68 0.85 19.03 -9.33
C TYR A 68 0.28 17.64 -9.62
N ASP A 69 -0.02 17.34 -10.87
CA ASP A 69 -0.60 16.05 -11.25
C ASP A 69 0.38 14.90 -11.07
N ILE A 70 1.65 15.08 -11.46
CA ILE A 70 2.69 14.08 -11.25
C ILE A 70 2.89 13.81 -9.76
N SER A 71 2.94 14.84 -8.93
CA SER A 71 3.08 14.68 -7.48
C SER A 71 1.91 13.90 -6.90
N ARG A 72 0.68 14.19 -7.31
CA ARG A 72 -0.53 13.48 -6.89
C ARG A 72 -0.48 12.01 -7.30
N PHE A 73 -0.05 11.70 -8.51
CA PHE A 73 0.06 10.33 -9.01
C PHE A 73 1.15 9.52 -8.28
N LEU A 74 2.32 10.11 -8.10
CA LEU A 74 3.42 9.48 -7.38
C LEU A 74 3.09 9.26 -5.90
N TYR A 75 2.46 10.25 -5.26
CA TYR A 75 2.02 10.13 -3.87
C TYR A 75 0.95 9.05 -3.71
N GLY A 76 -0.06 9.02 -4.59
CA GLY A 76 -1.09 7.98 -4.59
C GLY A 76 -0.52 6.58 -4.79
N ALA A 77 0.40 6.42 -5.75
CA ALA A 77 1.08 5.16 -6.00
C ALA A 77 1.93 4.71 -4.80
N LEU A 78 2.71 5.64 -4.22
CA LEU A 78 3.54 5.39 -3.03
C LEU A 78 2.68 4.94 -1.85
N PHE A 79 1.56 5.60 -1.61
CA PHE A 79 0.68 5.26 -0.49
C PHE A 79 0.02 3.90 -0.68
N MET A 80 -0.53 3.63 -1.87
CA MET A 80 -1.25 2.38 -2.14
C MET A 80 -0.33 1.16 -2.18
N LEU A 81 0.81 1.25 -2.86
CA LEU A 81 1.77 0.16 -2.93
C LEU A 81 2.53 -0.01 -1.62
N GLY A 82 2.80 1.09 -0.89
CA GLY A 82 3.46 1.07 0.40
C GLY A 82 2.61 0.44 1.50
N ALA A 83 1.27 0.49 1.40
CA ALA A 83 0.36 -0.09 2.38
C ALA A 83 0.57 -1.60 2.56
N ALA A 84 0.78 -2.34 1.46
CA ALA A 84 1.09 -3.77 1.50
C ALA A 84 2.42 -4.06 2.21
N TYR A 85 3.45 -3.25 1.95
CA TYR A 85 4.74 -3.37 2.65
C TYR A 85 4.62 -3.04 4.13
N ALA A 86 3.84 -2.01 4.50
CA ALA A 86 3.58 -1.68 5.91
C ALA A 86 2.87 -2.82 6.64
N LEU A 87 1.92 -3.50 5.97
CA LEU A 87 1.25 -4.68 6.52
C LEU A 87 2.25 -5.82 6.77
N SER A 88 3.17 -6.07 5.82
CA SER A 88 4.21 -7.12 5.97
C SER A 88 5.15 -6.89 7.14
N LYS A 89 5.35 -5.63 7.53
CA LYS A 89 6.15 -5.26 8.71
C LYS A 89 5.37 -5.25 10.03
N GLY A 90 4.08 -5.58 9.99
CA GLY A 90 3.22 -5.54 11.17
C GLY A 90 2.99 -4.12 11.72
N VAL A 91 3.31 -3.09 10.93
CA VAL A 91 3.16 -1.67 11.31
C VAL A 91 1.74 -1.18 10.99
N HIS A 92 0.82 -2.07 10.68
CA HIS A 92 -0.58 -1.68 10.48
C HIS A 92 -1.14 -1.11 11.79
N ILE A 93 -1.88 -0.02 11.68
CA ILE A 93 -2.43 0.70 12.84
C ILE A 93 -3.29 -0.27 13.64
N ARG A 94 -2.74 -0.76 14.73
CA ARG A 94 -3.48 -1.47 15.77
C ARG A 94 -3.84 -0.46 16.84
N ALA A 95 -5.05 -0.56 17.36
CA ALA A 95 -5.44 0.24 18.52
C ALA A 95 -4.76 -0.32 19.78
N ASP A 96 -3.42 -0.22 19.85
CA ASP A 96 -2.57 -0.83 20.88
C ASP A 96 -3.01 -0.47 22.30
N PHE A 97 -3.62 0.70 22.48
CA PHE A 97 -4.11 1.12 23.80
C PHE A 97 -5.30 0.28 24.30
N LEU A 98 -6.15 -0.23 23.40
CA LEU A 98 -7.23 -1.16 23.76
C LEU A 98 -6.70 -2.58 23.91
N TYR A 99 -5.69 -2.95 23.11
CA TYR A 99 -5.10 -4.28 23.11
C TYR A 99 -4.33 -4.64 24.39
N ARG A 100 -3.64 -3.65 25.00
CA ARG A 100 -2.84 -3.87 26.24
C ARG A 100 -3.63 -4.41 27.40
N ASN A 101 -4.96 -4.24 27.42
CA ASN A 101 -5.83 -4.71 28.51
C ASN A 101 -6.30 -6.15 28.37
N PHE A 102 -6.08 -6.80 27.21
CA PHE A 102 -6.53 -8.17 26.96
C PHE A 102 -5.41 -9.19 27.11
N LYS A 103 -5.76 -10.39 27.64
CA LYS A 103 -4.83 -11.53 27.69
C LYS A 103 -4.44 -11.96 26.27
N THR A 104 -3.17 -12.34 26.06
CA THR A 104 -2.58 -12.69 24.75
C THR A 104 -3.40 -13.69 23.94
N LYS A 105 -4.03 -14.67 24.58
CA LYS A 105 -4.93 -15.64 23.92
C LYS A 105 -6.20 -15.01 23.34
N ASN A 106 -6.73 -13.98 24.00
CA ASN A 106 -7.95 -13.29 23.54
C ASN A 106 -7.62 -12.30 22.42
N GLN A 107 -6.43 -11.70 22.46
CA GLN A 107 -5.94 -10.82 21.40
C GLN A 107 -5.93 -11.55 20.05
N GLY A 108 -5.34 -12.74 19.98
CA GLY A 108 -5.30 -13.51 18.74
C GLY A 108 -6.68 -13.93 18.20
N LYS A 109 -7.65 -14.21 19.09
CA LYS A 109 -9.02 -14.52 18.67
C LYS A 109 -9.75 -13.29 18.11
N ILE A 110 -9.59 -12.15 18.76
CA ILE A 110 -10.19 -10.88 18.33
C ILE A 110 -9.62 -10.47 16.96
N ASP A 111 -8.29 -10.56 16.79
CA ASP A 111 -7.63 -10.29 15.52
C ASP A 111 -8.17 -11.18 14.41
N PHE A 112 -8.22 -12.49 14.65
CA PHE A 112 -8.73 -13.45 13.67
C PHE A 112 -10.15 -13.11 13.20
N TRP A 113 -11.05 -12.81 14.13
CA TRP A 113 -12.44 -12.47 13.80
C TRP A 113 -12.56 -11.13 13.09
N LEU A 114 -11.76 -10.12 13.48
CA LEU A 114 -11.73 -8.82 12.80
C LEU A 114 -11.21 -8.93 11.38
N TYR A 115 -10.13 -9.69 11.18
CA TYR A 115 -9.61 -9.92 9.83
C TYR A 115 -10.61 -10.68 8.97
N LEU A 116 -11.21 -11.75 9.51
CA LEU A 116 -12.14 -12.59 8.75
C LEU A 116 -13.45 -11.87 8.41
N LEU A 117 -14.02 -11.10 9.36
CA LEU A 117 -15.37 -10.52 9.22
C LEU A 117 -15.37 -9.13 8.59
N PHE A 118 -14.34 -8.32 8.83
CA PHE A 118 -14.28 -6.93 8.34
C PHE A 118 -13.23 -6.72 7.26
N TYR A 119 -12.01 -7.23 7.48
CA TYR A 119 -10.90 -6.95 6.58
C TYR A 119 -11.07 -7.65 5.22
N PHE A 120 -11.29 -8.97 5.21
CA PHE A 120 -11.44 -9.73 3.98
C PHE A 120 -12.68 -9.33 3.16
N PRO A 121 -13.89 -9.30 3.71
CA PRO A 121 -15.05 -8.90 2.91
C PRO A 121 -14.96 -7.43 2.48
N GLY A 122 -14.42 -6.55 3.32
CA GLY A 122 -14.18 -5.16 2.95
C GLY A 122 -13.25 -5.02 1.75
N LEU A 123 -12.10 -5.72 1.77
CA LEU A 123 -11.16 -5.72 0.64
C LEU A 123 -11.74 -6.37 -0.63
N LEU A 124 -12.53 -7.44 -0.50
CA LEU A 124 -13.16 -8.09 -1.65
C LEU A 124 -14.18 -7.17 -2.34
N VAL A 125 -15.02 -6.51 -1.56
CA VAL A 125 -15.97 -5.52 -2.10
C VAL A 125 -15.22 -4.36 -2.76
N PHE A 126 -14.17 -3.88 -2.11
CA PHE A 126 -13.34 -2.80 -2.64
C PHE A 126 -12.62 -3.21 -3.93
N LEU A 127 -12.11 -4.45 -4.00
CA LEU A 127 -11.52 -5.01 -5.21
C LEU A 127 -12.54 -5.06 -6.36
N TYR A 128 -13.74 -5.59 -6.09
CA TYR A 128 -14.79 -5.69 -7.09
C TYR A 128 -15.16 -4.32 -7.68
N MET A 129 -15.39 -3.33 -6.82
CA MET A 129 -15.69 -1.97 -7.26
C MET A 129 -14.54 -1.33 -8.04
N THR A 130 -13.29 -1.57 -7.60
CA THR A 130 -12.10 -1.00 -8.24
C THR A 130 -11.86 -1.58 -9.64
N ILE A 131 -12.14 -2.86 -9.87
CA ILE A 131 -12.04 -3.48 -11.20
C ILE A 131 -12.98 -2.76 -12.19
N GLY A 132 -14.24 -2.54 -11.80
CA GLY A 132 -15.19 -1.79 -12.60
C GLY A 132 -14.73 -0.35 -12.88
N PHE A 133 -14.23 0.32 -11.85
CA PHE A 133 -13.75 1.70 -11.91
C PHE A 133 -12.52 1.86 -12.84
N VAL A 134 -11.59 0.91 -12.82
CA VAL A 134 -10.43 0.89 -13.73
C VAL A 134 -10.87 0.58 -15.16
N GLY A 135 -11.74 -0.43 -15.35
CA GLY A 135 -12.24 -0.82 -16.67
C GLY A 135 -12.97 0.33 -17.37
N GLU A 136 -13.84 1.02 -16.67
CA GLU A 136 -14.57 2.18 -17.20
C GLU A 136 -13.66 3.34 -17.56
N SER A 137 -12.65 3.61 -16.73
CA SER A 137 -11.66 4.66 -16.97
C SER A 137 -10.79 4.40 -18.22
N ILE A 138 -10.45 3.13 -18.47
CA ILE A 138 -9.69 2.74 -19.67
C ILE A 138 -10.57 2.87 -20.92
N GLN A 139 -11.82 2.38 -20.86
CA GLN A 139 -12.74 2.40 -22.01
C GLN A 139 -13.12 3.83 -22.42
N ARG A 140 -13.35 4.72 -21.45
CA ARG A 140 -13.73 6.11 -21.71
C ARG A 140 -12.54 7.03 -22.00
N GLY A 141 -11.30 6.57 -21.78
CA GLY A 141 -10.10 7.40 -21.92
C GLY A 141 -10.13 8.62 -21.00
N GLU A 142 -10.58 8.43 -19.77
CA GLU A 142 -10.86 9.50 -18.81
C GLU A 142 -9.61 10.36 -18.55
N LYS A 143 -9.77 11.67 -18.72
CA LYS A 143 -8.73 12.66 -18.47
C LYS A 143 -9.04 13.46 -17.21
N GLY A 144 -8.01 13.81 -16.45
CA GLY A 144 -8.13 14.70 -15.30
C GLY A 144 -8.57 16.09 -15.74
N MET A 145 -9.60 16.63 -15.11
CA MET A 145 -10.10 17.98 -15.39
C MET A 145 -9.55 19.03 -14.41
N ASP A 146 -8.67 18.60 -13.48
CA ASP A 146 -8.18 19.46 -12.40
C ASP A 146 -7.13 20.47 -12.89
N THR A 147 -6.42 20.14 -13.98
CA THR A 147 -5.39 20.98 -14.57
C THR A 147 -5.55 21.09 -16.09
N THR A 148 -4.97 22.12 -16.67
CA THR A 148 -4.96 22.34 -18.12
C THR A 148 -4.17 21.27 -18.89
N TRP A 149 -3.32 20.50 -18.20
CA TRP A 149 -2.53 19.42 -18.80
C TRP A 149 -3.37 18.16 -19.09
N MET A 150 -4.51 17.98 -18.39
CA MET A 150 -5.47 16.88 -18.62
C MET A 150 -4.80 15.49 -18.72
N PRO A 151 -4.04 15.02 -17.70
CA PRO A 151 -3.41 13.71 -17.74
C PRO A 151 -4.45 12.60 -17.76
N TYR A 152 -4.09 11.44 -18.33
CA TYR A 152 -4.93 10.25 -18.25
C TYR A 152 -5.00 9.75 -16.81
N MET A 153 -6.22 9.41 -16.35
CA MET A 153 -6.45 8.96 -14.97
C MET A 153 -6.26 7.46 -14.75
N TRP A 154 -6.23 6.66 -15.82
CA TRP A 154 -6.11 5.21 -15.71
C TRP A 154 -4.83 4.73 -14.98
N PRO A 155 -3.64 5.39 -15.05
CA PRO A 155 -2.45 4.87 -14.38
C PRO A 155 -2.57 4.86 -12.86
N ILE A 156 -3.14 5.91 -12.25
CA ILE A 156 -3.33 5.97 -10.80
C ILE A 156 -4.39 4.95 -10.33
N LYS A 157 -5.44 4.76 -11.14
CA LYS A 157 -6.48 3.77 -10.85
C LYS A 157 -5.94 2.34 -10.92
N THR A 158 -5.03 2.04 -11.86
CA THR A 158 -4.34 0.74 -11.92
C THR A 158 -3.39 0.53 -10.74
N CYS A 159 -2.69 1.55 -10.28
CA CYS A 159 -1.88 1.46 -9.05
C CYS A 159 -2.74 1.17 -7.81
N LEU A 160 -3.95 1.74 -7.72
CA LEU A 160 -4.91 1.41 -6.67
C LEU A 160 -5.28 -0.08 -6.71
N LEU A 161 -5.63 -0.59 -7.89
CA LEU A 161 -5.98 -2.01 -8.08
C LEU A 161 -4.83 -2.93 -7.65
N LEU A 162 -3.61 -2.64 -8.11
CA LEU A 162 -2.41 -3.40 -7.73
C LEU A 162 -2.17 -3.35 -6.21
N GLY A 163 -2.33 -2.21 -5.58
CA GLY A 163 -2.20 -2.07 -4.13
C GLY A 163 -3.18 -2.95 -3.36
N ILE A 164 -4.44 -3.02 -3.79
CA ILE A 164 -5.47 -3.88 -3.17
C ILE A 164 -5.12 -5.36 -3.36
N ILE A 165 -4.67 -5.76 -4.55
CA ILE A 165 -4.25 -7.14 -4.83
C ILE A 165 -3.08 -7.53 -3.92
N PHE A 166 -2.08 -6.64 -3.76
CA PHE A 166 -0.95 -6.90 -2.88
C PHE A 166 -1.36 -7.00 -1.41
N LEU A 167 -2.33 -6.19 -0.97
CA LEU A 167 -2.90 -6.29 0.39
C LEU A 167 -3.65 -7.61 0.62
N LEU A 168 -4.30 -8.16 -0.40
CA LEU A 168 -4.99 -9.45 -0.31
C LEU A 168 -4.01 -10.64 -0.29
N ILE A 169 -2.87 -10.52 -0.98
CA ILE A 169 -1.85 -11.58 -1.04
C ILE A 169 -1.04 -11.63 0.27
N GLN A 170 -0.84 -10.49 0.92
CA GLN A 170 -0.09 -10.36 2.16
C GLN A 170 -0.84 -10.88 3.39
#